data_7d7f9867b9575ce790d0c2bb6b42d16e
#
_entry.id   7d7f9867b9575ce790d0c2bb6b42d16e
#
_cell.length_a   1.000
_cell.length_b   1.000
_cell.length_c   1.000
_cell.angle_alpha   90.00
_cell.angle_beta   90.00
_cell.angle_gamma   90.00
#
_symmetry.space_group_name_H-M   'P 1'
#
loop_
_entity.id
_entity.type
_entity.pdbx_description
1 polymer ?
#
loop_
_entity_poly.entity_id
_entity_poly.type
_entity_poly.pdbx_seq_one_letter_code
_entity_poly.pdbx_strand_id
1 'polypeptide(L)'
;MRYLHTMVRVTDLDASLRFYCELLGLEEMKRTESEAGRFTLVFLAAPADRDRSDADRSPEVELTFNWDPDPQPYGGGRNFGHLAYKVGDIHAACQRLMDGGVVIN
;
A
#
# COMPACT_ATOMS: atom_id res chain seq x y z
N MET A 1 15.24 -10.90 15.33
CA MET A 1 14.79 -9.74 14.53
C MET A 1 14.13 -10.27 13.27
N ARG A 2 12.95 -9.72 12.91
CA ARG A 2 12.23 -10.09 11.70
C ARG A 2 11.60 -8.84 11.10
N TYR A 3 11.70 -8.69 9.77
CA TYR A 3 11.03 -7.60 9.08
C TYR A 3 9.52 -7.74 9.18
N LEU A 4 8.79 -6.67 9.49
CA LEU A 4 7.33 -6.66 9.54
C LEU A 4 6.71 -5.94 8.35
N HIS A 5 6.92 -4.64 8.24
CA HIS A 5 6.28 -3.84 7.19
C HIS A 5 7.07 -2.58 6.85
N THR A 6 6.72 -2.01 5.70
CA THR A 6 7.10 -0.66 5.30
C THR A 6 5.84 0.21 5.32
N MET A 7 5.93 1.40 5.92
CA MET A 7 4.82 2.35 5.94
C MET A 7 4.94 3.32 4.78
N VAL A 8 3.80 3.55 4.12
CA VAL A 8 3.64 4.57 3.09
C VAL A 8 2.52 5.52 3.54
N ARG A 9 2.84 6.80 3.64
CA ARG A 9 1.85 7.83 3.99
C ARG A 9 1.11 8.25 2.74
N VAL A 10 -0.23 8.30 2.81
CA VAL A 10 -1.08 8.63 1.68
C VAL A 10 -2.00 9.80 2.01
N THR A 11 -2.38 10.58 1.00
CA THR A 11 -3.26 11.75 1.15
C THR A 11 -4.70 11.45 0.76
N ASP A 12 -4.94 10.38 -0.01
CA ASP A 12 -6.25 9.93 -0.45
C ASP A 12 -6.31 8.41 -0.25
N LEU A 13 -6.97 7.98 0.81
CA LEU A 13 -7.02 6.56 1.17
C LEU A 13 -7.79 5.75 0.13
N ASP A 14 -8.93 6.26 -0.38
CA ASP A 14 -9.74 5.53 -1.36
C ASP A 14 -8.98 5.32 -2.67
N ALA A 15 -8.32 6.36 -3.17
CA ALA A 15 -7.49 6.26 -4.36
C ALA A 15 -6.31 5.30 -4.16
N SER A 16 -5.70 5.32 -2.98
CA SER A 16 -4.59 4.43 -2.64
C SER A 16 -5.03 2.97 -2.56
N LEU A 17 -6.19 2.70 -1.94
CA LEU A 17 -6.75 1.35 -1.87
C LEU A 17 -7.17 0.85 -3.25
N ARG A 18 -7.70 1.72 -4.09
CA ARG A 18 -7.98 1.36 -5.49
C ARG A 18 -6.70 0.90 -6.20
N PHE A 19 -5.62 1.66 -6.06
CA PHE A 19 -4.34 1.29 -6.68
C PHE A 19 -3.78 -0.01 -6.10
N TYR A 20 -3.59 -0.07 -4.79
CA TYR A 20 -2.93 -1.22 -4.16
C TYR A 20 -3.77 -2.48 -4.17
N CYS A 21 -5.08 -2.38 -3.94
CA CYS A 21 -5.95 -3.55 -3.82
C CYS A 21 -6.62 -3.92 -5.14
N GLU A 22 -7.33 -2.99 -5.79
CA GLU A 22 -8.08 -3.32 -7.00
C GLU A 22 -7.15 -3.54 -8.20
N LEU A 23 -6.17 -2.66 -8.40
CA LEU A 23 -5.31 -2.71 -9.60
C LEU A 23 -4.09 -3.60 -9.39
N LEU A 24 -3.36 -3.42 -8.30
CA LEU A 24 -2.15 -4.21 -8.02
C LEU A 24 -2.47 -5.59 -7.43
N GLY A 25 -3.57 -5.72 -6.71
CA GLY A 25 -4.05 -7.01 -6.22
C GLY A 25 -3.62 -7.37 -4.81
N LEU A 26 -3.17 -6.40 -4.00
CA LEU A 26 -2.91 -6.65 -2.59
C LEU A 26 -4.22 -6.85 -1.83
N GLU A 27 -4.17 -7.58 -0.73
CA GLU A 27 -5.31 -7.85 0.13
C GLU A 27 -5.22 -7.07 1.43
N GLU A 28 -6.35 -6.47 1.84
CA GLU A 28 -6.42 -5.79 3.13
C GLU A 28 -6.47 -6.82 4.24
N MET A 29 -5.48 -6.76 5.14
CA MET A 29 -5.33 -7.72 6.24
C MET A 29 -5.88 -7.16 7.55
N LYS A 30 -5.71 -5.86 7.80
CA LYS A 30 -6.15 -5.22 9.03
C LYS A 30 -6.33 -3.74 8.80
N ARG A 31 -7.34 -3.17 9.47
CA ARG A 31 -7.56 -1.72 9.49
C ARG A 31 -7.70 -1.27 10.94
N THR A 32 -7.05 -0.17 11.28
CA THR A 32 -7.11 0.44 12.60
C THR A 32 -7.42 1.92 12.45
N GLU A 33 -8.40 2.41 13.19
CA GLU A 33 -8.74 3.83 13.24
C GLU A 33 -8.47 4.36 14.64
N SER A 34 -7.82 5.52 14.74
CA SER A 34 -7.53 6.19 16.00
C SER A 34 -8.20 7.56 16.02
N GLU A 35 -9.23 7.70 16.84
CA GLU A 35 -9.87 8.99 17.09
C GLU A 35 -8.90 9.96 17.77
N ALA A 36 -8.16 9.49 18.77
CA ALA A 36 -7.22 10.31 19.51
C ALA A 36 -6.08 10.82 18.61
N GLY A 37 -5.54 9.97 17.74
CA GLY A 37 -4.48 10.32 16.81
C GLY A 37 -4.96 10.90 15.50
N ARG A 38 -6.25 10.76 15.20
CA ARG A 38 -6.90 11.19 13.97
C ARG A 38 -6.21 10.63 12.73
N PHE A 39 -6.11 9.30 12.69
CA PHE A 39 -5.53 8.60 11.56
C PHE A 39 -6.18 7.23 11.34
N THR A 40 -6.02 6.72 10.13
CA THR A 40 -6.36 5.34 9.75
C THR A 40 -5.10 4.65 9.25
N LEU A 41 -4.89 3.42 9.75
CA LEU A 41 -3.84 2.53 9.27
C LEU A 41 -4.50 1.36 8.54
N VAL A 42 -3.97 1.02 7.34
CA VAL A 42 -4.43 -0.15 6.59
C VAL A 42 -3.22 -0.99 6.25
N PHE A 43 -3.23 -2.24 6.67
CA PHE A 43 -2.16 -3.20 6.42
C PHE A 43 -2.54 -4.11 5.27
N LEU A 44 -1.67 -4.19 4.26
CA LEU A 44 -1.90 -4.90 3.01
C LEU A 44 -0.85 -5.99 2.82
N ALA A 45 -1.26 -7.13 2.26
CA ALA A 45 -0.33 -8.20 1.91
C ALA A 45 -0.51 -8.62 0.45
N ALA A 46 0.59 -9.03 -0.18
CA ALA A 46 0.52 -9.69 -1.48
C ALA A 46 -0.19 -11.05 -1.33
N PRO A 47 -0.96 -11.52 -2.34
CA PRO A 47 -1.73 -12.77 -2.21
C PRO A 47 -0.90 -13.97 -1.78
N ALA A 48 0.32 -14.11 -2.29
CA ALA A 48 1.20 -15.22 -1.91
C ALA A 48 1.73 -15.12 -0.48
N ASP A 49 1.67 -13.93 0.13
CA ASP A 49 2.14 -13.67 1.50
C ASP A 49 0.99 -13.63 2.51
N ARG A 50 -0.24 -13.80 2.05
CA ARG A 50 -1.45 -13.63 2.88
C ARG A 50 -1.43 -14.47 4.14
N ASP A 51 -1.13 -15.75 4.02
CA ASP A 51 -1.17 -16.67 5.18
C ASP A 51 -0.08 -16.32 6.19
N ARG A 52 1.12 -15.94 5.73
CA ARG A 52 2.20 -15.46 6.60
C ARG A 52 1.82 -14.15 7.28
N SER A 53 1.25 -13.22 6.54
CA SER A 53 0.78 -11.94 7.08
C SER A 53 -0.27 -12.18 8.16
N ASP A 54 -1.22 -13.07 7.93
CA ASP A 54 -2.25 -13.40 8.90
C ASP A 54 -1.66 -14.00 10.19
N ALA A 55 -0.71 -14.92 10.06
CA ALA A 55 -0.09 -15.59 11.20
C ALA A 55 0.91 -14.70 11.95
N ASP A 56 1.77 -13.98 11.22
CA ASP A 56 2.95 -13.31 11.76
C ASP A 56 2.96 -11.80 11.57
N ARG A 57 1.95 -11.23 10.94
CA ARG A 57 1.89 -9.80 10.61
C ARG A 57 3.02 -9.35 9.68
N SER A 58 3.50 -10.24 8.82
CA SER A 58 4.58 -9.94 7.88
C SER A 58 4.62 -10.90 6.69
N PRO A 59 5.11 -10.47 5.52
CA PRO A 59 5.43 -9.09 5.21
C PRO A 59 4.18 -8.29 4.83
N GLU A 60 4.14 -7.01 5.19
CA GLU A 60 2.99 -6.14 4.90
C GLU A 60 3.45 -4.78 4.40
N VAL A 61 2.56 -4.10 3.67
CA VAL A 61 2.64 -2.66 3.42
C VAL A 61 1.62 -1.99 4.32
N GLU A 62 2.04 -0.99 5.10
CA GLU A 62 1.15 -0.20 5.93
C GLU A 62 0.85 1.12 5.24
N LEU A 63 -0.42 1.40 4.95
CA LEU A 63 -0.85 2.71 4.52
C LEU A 63 -1.26 3.52 5.73
N THR A 64 -0.73 4.73 5.86
CA THR A 64 -1.11 5.68 6.91
C THR A 64 -1.82 6.86 6.27
N PHE A 65 -3.07 7.07 6.68
CA PHE A 65 -3.88 8.21 6.25
C PHE A 65 -4.19 9.08 7.46
N ASN A 66 -3.67 10.31 7.47
CA ASN A 66 -3.99 11.29 8.49
C ASN A 66 -5.28 12.02 8.10
N TRP A 67 -6.25 12.09 9.02
CA TRP A 67 -7.57 12.67 8.75
C TRP A 67 -7.51 14.16 8.49
N ASP A 68 -6.59 14.85 9.17
CA ASP A 68 -6.42 16.29 8.98
C ASP A 68 -5.47 16.53 7.80
N PRO A 69 -5.82 17.43 6.86
CA PRO A 69 -4.95 17.71 5.73
C PRO A 69 -3.57 18.19 6.18
N ASP A 70 -2.53 17.68 5.54
CA ASP A 70 -1.19 18.20 5.73
C ASP A 70 -1.10 19.57 5.01
N PRO A 71 -0.63 20.65 5.67
CA PRO A 71 -0.48 21.94 5.03
C PRO A 71 0.59 21.93 3.93
N GLN A 72 1.49 20.93 3.96
CA GLN A 72 2.53 20.74 2.94
C GLN A 72 2.19 19.49 2.12
N PRO A 73 2.14 19.59 0.77
CA PRO A 73 2.01 18.39 -0.05
C PRO A 73 3.23 17.50 0.14
N TYR A 74 3.03 16.19 0.05
CA TYR A 74 4.16 15.25 0.09
C TYR A 74 4.98 15.46 -1.17
N GLY A 75 6.15 16.07 -1.00
CA GLY A 75 7.02 16.38 -2.11
C GLY A 75 7.74 15.16 -2.66
N GLY A 76 8.29 15.30 -3.86
CA GLY A 76 9.13 14.28 -4.49
C GLY A 76 10.52 14.21 -3.87
N GLY A 77 10.60 14.05 -2.54
CA GLY A 77 11.87 13.88 -1.83
C GLY A 77 12.63 12.65 -2.30
N ARG A 78 13.93 12.64 -2.13
CA ARG A 78 14.79 11.53 -2.59
C ARG A 78 14.91 10.41 -1.55
N ASN A 79 14.23 10.51 -0.42
CA ASN A 79 14.28 9.49 0.63
C ASN A 79 13.49 8.24 0.28
N PHE A 80 12.37 8.38 -0.45
CA PHE A 80 11.59 7.23 -0.87
C PHE A 80 12.23 6.62 -2.11
N GLY A 81 12.47 5.31 -2.07
CA GLY A 81 12.95 4.56 -3.22
C GLY A 81 11.80 3.89 -3.97
N HIS A 82 11.61 2.61 -3.71
CA HIS A 82 10.55 1.84 -4.38
C HIS A 82 10.10 0.66 -3.52
N LEU A 83 8.91 0.14 -3.85
CA LEU A 83 8.46 -1.16 -3.40
C LEU A 83 8.56 -2.13 -4.58
N ALA A 84 9.05 -3.33 -4.34
CA ALA A 84 9.22 -4.33 -5.40
C ALA A 84 8.28 -5.52 -5.17
N TYR A 85 7.59 -5.93 -6.22
CA TYR A 85 6.72 -7.09 -6.19
C TYR A 85 7.08 -8.04 -7.34
N LYS A 86 7.20 -9.32 -7.01
CA LYS A 86 7.36 -10.35 -8.04
C LYS A 86 5.97 -10.76 -8.53
N VAL A 87 5.79 -10.77 -9.83
CA VAL A 87 4.54 -11.20 -10.48
C VAL A 87 4.82 -12.38 -11.42
N GLY A 88 3.77 -13.16 -11.70
CA GLY A 88 3.90 -14.31 -12.59
C GLY A 88 4.11 -13.91 -14.06
N ASP A 89 3.38 -12.89 -14.52
CA ASP A 89 3.43 -12.38 -15.89
C ASP A 89 3.49 -10.87 -15.86
N ILE A 90 4.66 -10.31 -16.14
CA ILE A 90 4.89 -8.87 -16.09
C ILE A 90 4.08 -8.11 -17.16
N HIS A 91 3.90 -8.70 -18.35
CA HIS A 91 3.15 -8.05 -19.42
C HIS A 91 1.67 -7.94 -19.05
N ALA A 92 1.09 -9.01 -18.52
CA ALA A 92 -0.31 -9.01 -18.06
C ALA A 92 -0.52 -8.04 -16.89
N ALA A 93 0.40 -8.00 -15.94
CA ALA A 93 0.34 -7.07 -14.81
C ALA A 93 0.40 -5.62 -15.28
N CYS A 94 1.33 -5.27 -16.18
CA CYS A 94 1.45 -3.94 -16.74
C CYS A 94 0.19 -3.54 -17.54
N GLN A 95 -0.37 -4.46 -18.33
CA GLN A 95 -1.57 -4.17 -19.10
C GLN A 95 -2.76 -3.87 -18.16
N ARG A 96 -2.93 -4.67 -17.14
CA ARG A 96 -3.98 -4.45 -16.13
C ARG A 96 -3.87 -3.08 -15.46
N LEU A 97 -2.65 -2.69 -15.10
CA LEU A 97 -2.40 -1.40 -14.49
C LEU A 97 -2.70 -0.24 -15.45
N MET A 98 -2.24 -0.36 -16.71
CA MET A 98 -2.52 0.65 -17.75
C MET A 98 -4.02 0.78 -18.02
N ASP A 99 -4.74 -0.33 -18.09
CA ASP A 99 -6.20 -0.32 -18.27
C ASP A 99 -6.90 0.39 -17.11
N GLY A 100 -6.32 0.35 -15.93
CA GLY A 100 -6.78 1.07 -14.74
C GLY A 100 -6.33 2.52 -14.65
N GLY A 101 -5.59 3.02 -15.63
CA GLY A 101 -5.13 4.40 -15.70
C GLY A 101 -3.77 4.66 -15.07
N VAL A 102 -3.01 3.62 -14.76
CA VAL A 102 -1.66 3.76 -14.20
C VAL A 102 -0.65 3.98 -15.33
N VAL A 103 0.25 4.93 -15.13
CA VAL A 103 1.35 5.18 -16.06
C VAL A 103 2.47 4.17 -15.81
N ILE A 104 2.86 3.45 -16.86
CA ILE A 104 3.99 2.51 -16.82
C ILE A 104 5.16 3.17 -17.56
N ASN A 105 6.29 3.26 -16.89
CA ASN A 105 7.52 3.81 -17.45
C ASN A 105 8.43 2.69 -17.98
#